data_6653cea0b7fe281c2db0394e4a59b60d
#
_entry.id   6653cea0b7fe281c2db0394e4a59b60d
#
_cell.length_a   1.000
_cell.length_b   1.000
_cell.length_c   1.000
_cell.angle_alpha   90.00
_cell.angle_beta   90.00
_cell.angle_gamma   90.00
#
_symmetry.space_group_name_H-M   'P 1'
#
loop_
_entity.id
_entity.type
_entity.pdbx_description
1 polymer ?
#
loop_
_entity_poly.entity_id
_entity_poly.type
_entity_poly.pdbx_seq_one_letter_code
_entity_poly.pdbx_strand_id
1 'polypeptide(L)'
;MNFLNVHPRYRPLASVLVSAACIAPIAMELITKQNAENQHKQATEQVEQAITRSSEQVARDERIALKRAERCILIDEKFPMVEGGNAYYNPRNRDSKRLLPANTALCSAQSGYTALVDEAGTVSSIKQAPIEKITQVLKQRGLK
;
A
#
# COMPACT_ATOMS: atom_id res chain seq x y z
N MET A 1 -19.81 55.16 53.73
CA MET A 1 -19.54 54.15 52.68
C MET A 1 -20.84 53.49 52.36
N ASN A 2 -21.49 53.88 51.26
CA ASN A 2 -22.78 53.35 50.84
C ASN A 2 -22.55 52.11 49.98
N PHE A 3 -22.77 50.93 50.56
CA PHE A 3 -22.77 49.72 49.79
C PHE A 3 -24.06 49.61 48.96
N LEU A 4 -23.86 49.38 47.70
CA LEU A 4 -24.76 49.20 46.61
C LEU A 4 -26.02 48.39 46.98
N ASN A 5 -27.15 49.10 46.93
CA ASN A 5 -28.47 48.52 47.04
C ASN A 5 -28.74 47.76 45.74
N VAL A 6 -28.32 46.54 45.62
CA VAL A 6 -28.56 45.70 44.42
C VAL A 6 -30.06 45.34 44.43
N HIS A 7 -30.79 45.86 43.49
CA HIS A 7 -32.18 45.68 43.30
C HIS A 7 -32.51 44.14 43.29
N PRO A 8 -33.48 43.66 44.03
CA PRO A 8 -33.79 42.24 44.16
C PRO A 8 -34.16 41.55 42.83
N ARG A 9 -34.44 42.34 41.79
CA ARG A 9 -34.74 41.83 40.43
C ARG A 9 -33.56 41.21 39.71
N TYR A 10 -32.31 41.42 40.12
CA TYR A 10 -31.09 40.91 39.46
C TYR A 10 -30.54 39.66 40.14
N ARG A 11 -31.03 39.28 41.30
CA ARG A 11 -30.54 38.08 42.00
C ARG A 11 -30.73 36.75 41.21
N PRO A 12 -31.88 36.52 40.54
CA PRO A 12 -32.03 35.26 39.78
C PRO A 12 -31.15 35.21 38.53
N LEU A 13 -30.84 36.38 37.91
CA LEU A 13 -29.98 36.43 36.74
C LEU A 13 -28.51 36.12 37.06
N ALA A 14 -28.03 36.57 38.23
CA ALA A 14 -26.67 36.24 38.67
C ALA A 14 -26.47 34.75 38.97
N SER A 15 -27.46 34.10 39.60
CA SER A 15 -27.40 32.69 39.88
C SER A 15 -27.52 31.78 38.59
N VAL A 16 -28.25 32.25 37.60
CA VAL A 16 -28.35 31.54 36.31
C VAL A 16 -27.04 31.66 35.52
N LEU A 17 -26.40 32.83 35.55
CA LEU A 17 -25.12 33.05 34.89
C LEU A 17 -23.99 32.20 35.53
N VAL A 18 -23.98 32.06 36.86
CA VAL A 18 -22.98 31.22 37.56
C VAL A 18 -23.20 29.76 37.20
N SER A 19 -24.46 29.29 37.11
CA SER A 19 -24.75 27.92 36.72
C SER A 19 -24.33 27.59 35.29
N ALA A 20 -24.55 28.53 34.37
CA ALA A 20 -24.13 28.40 32.96
C ALA A 20 -22.60 28.35 32.82
N ALA A 21 -21.87 29.18 33.58
CA ALA A 21 -20.42 29.22 33.56
C ALA A 21 -19.77 27.92 34.10
N CYS A 22 -20.42 27.21 35.03
CA CYS A 22 -19.90 25.93 35.54
C CYS A 22 -20.18 24.74 34.63
N ILE A 23 -21.23 24.79 33.81
CA ILE A 23 -21.58 23.69 32.91
C ILE A 23 -20.78 23.72 31.60
N ALA A 24 -20.44 24.92 31.11
CA ALA A 24 -19.71 25.08 29.85
C ALA A 24 -18.35 24.34 29.78
N PRO A 25 -17.48 24.36 30.79
CA PRO A 25 -16.21 23.65 30.73
C PRO A 25 -16.37 22.14 30.71
N ILE A 26 -17.36 21.59 31.43
CA ILE A 26 -17.62 20.14 31.46
C ILE A 26 -18.16 19.66 30.10
N ALA A 27 -19.02 20.43 29.47
CA ALA A 27 -19.51 20.11 28.12
C ALA A 27 -18.38 20.16 27.07
N MET A 28 -17.46 21.11 27.17
CA MET A 28 -16.30 21.17 26.28
C MET A 28 -15.33 20.00 26.46
N GLU A 29 -15.08 19.56 27.68
CA GLU A 29 -14.25 18.36 27.92
C GLU A 29 -14.87 17.08 27.34
N LEU A 30 -16.16 16.89 27.46
CA LEU A 30 -16.87 15.75 26.89
C LEU A 30 -16.82 15.76 25.35
N ILE A 31 -17.03 16.92 24.72
CA ILE A 31 -16.96 17.07 23.26
C ILE A 31 -15.54 16.79 22.76
N THR A 32 -14.51 17.29 23.45
CA THR A 32 -13.12 17.04 23.06
C THR A 32 -12.72 15.57 23.19
N LYS A 33 -13.17 14.87 24.23
CA LYS A 33 -12.95 13.42 24.39
C LYS A 33 -13.66 12.62 23.30
N GLN A 34 -14.92 12.92 23.00
CA GLN A 34 -15.64 12.25 21.92
C GLN A 34 -15.00 12.50 20.55
N ASN A 35 -14.54 13.71 20.28
CA ASN A 35 -13.83 14.01 19.03
C ASN A 35 -12.51 13.26 18.92
N ALA A 36 -11.76 13.16 20.01
CA ALA A 36 -10.50 12.39 20.05
C ALA A 36 -10.74 10.89 19.83
N GLU A 37 -11.78 10.32 20.47
CA GLU A 37 -12.15 8.91 20.25
C GLU A 37 -12.61 8.62 18.83
N ASN A 38 -13.41 9.52 18.25
CA ASN A 38 -13.85 9.39 16.87
C ASN A 38 -12.71 9.51 15.86
N GLN A 39 -11.77 10.43 16.09
CA GLN A 39 -10.56 10.55 15.27
C GLN A 39 -9.69 9.30 15.36
N HIS A 40 -9.54 8.73 16.56
CA HIS A 40 -8.78 7.50 16.76
C HIS A 40 -9.43 6.31 16.05
N LYS A 41 -10.74 6.16 16.12
CA LYS A 41 -11.49 5.12 15.41
C LYS A 41 -11.33 5.26 13.88
N GLN A 42 -11.53 6.47 13.36
CA GLN A 42 -11.35 6.74 11.93
C GLN A 42 -9.92 6.46 11.45
N ALA A 43 -8.91 6.84 12.24
CA ALA A 43 -7.52 6.54 11.91
C ALA A 43 -7.24 5.03 11.89
N THR A 44 -7.79 4.29 12.87
CA THR A 44 -7.64 2.82 12.94
C THR A 44 -8.31 2.15 11.75
N GLU A 45 -9.53 2.54 11.39
CA GLU A 45 -10.25 2.02 10.22
C GLU A 45 -9.50 2.30 8.91
N GLN A 46 -8.93 3.50 8.76
CA GLN A 46 -8.13 3.84 7.59
C GLN A 46 -6.86 2.98 7.46
N VAL A 47 -6.19 2.74 8.58
CA VAL A 47 -4.99 1.86 8.61
C VAL A 47 -5.37 0.42 8.27
N GLU A 48 -6.45 -0.10 8.82
CA GLU A 48 -6.93 -1.45 8.53
C GLU A 48 -7.32 -1.62 7.07
N GLN A 49 -8.04 -0.64 6.50
CA GLN A 49 -8.36 -0.62 5.07
C GLN A 49 -7.10 -0.54 4.18
N ALA A 50 -6.10 0.25 4.58
CA ALA A 50 -4.85 0.35 3.85
C ALA A 50 -4.06 -0.98 3.87
N ILE A 51 -4.01 -1.65 5.01
CA ILE A 51 -3.38 -2.97 5.17
C ILE A 51 -4.10 -4.02 4.30
N THR A 52 -5.43 -4.04 4.33
CA THR A 52 -6.23 -4.98 3.53
C THR A 52 -6.01 -4.77 2.04
N ARG A 53 -6.04 -3.52 1.55
CA ARG A 53 -5.76 -3.21 0.15
C ARG A 53 -4.34 -3.60 -0.26
N SER A 54 -3.36 -3.38 0.61
CA SER A 54 -1.97 -3.79 0.37
C SER A 54 -1.84 -5.32 0.26
N SER A 55 -2.48 -6.08 1.15
CA SER A 55 -2.44 -7.54 1.11
C SER A 55 -3.12 -8.12 -0.13
N GLU A 56 -4.25 -7.55 -0.54
CA GLU A 56 -4.92 -7.94 -1.78
C GLU A 56 -4.07 -7.64 -3.02
N GLN A 57 -3.37 -6.51 -3.03
CA GLN A 57 -2.47 -6.16 -4.13
C GLN A 57 -1.30 -7.15 -4.22
N VAL A 58 -0.67 -7.51 -3.10
CA VAL A 58 0.38 -8.51 -3.04
C VAL A 58 -0.11 -9.87 -3.53
N ALA A 59 -1.28 -10.32 -3.09
CA ALA A 59 -1.86 -11.59 -3.54
C ALA A 59 -2.19 -11.58 -5.05
N ARG A 60 -2.62 -10.45 -5.58
CA ARG A 60 -2.87 -10.27 -7.01
C ARG A 60 -1.57 -10.35 -7.81
N ASP A 61 -0.54 -9.65 -7.36
CA ASP A 61 0.77 -9.63 -8.01
C ASP A 61 1.43 -11.01 -8.00
N GLU A 62 1.31 -11.75 -6.91
CA GLU A 62 1.76 -13.14 -6.80
C GLU A 62 1.07 -14.05 -7.83
N ARG A 63 -0.26 -13.97 -7.95
CA ARG A 63 -1.01 -14.77 -8.94
C ARG A 63 -0.56 -14.45 -10.38
N ILE A 64 -0.33 -13.18 -10.68
CA ILE A 64 0.18 -12.76 -11.99
C ILE A 64 1.58 -13.33 -12.22
N ALA A 65 2.46 -13.25 -11.23
CA ALA A 65 3.81 -13.78 -11.34
C ALA A 65 3.82 -15.30 -11.58
N LEU A 66 3.03 -16.06 -10.84
CA LEU A 66 2.92 -17.51 -11.01
C LEU A 66 2.39 -17.89 -12.39
N LYS A 67 1.34 -17.21 -12.87
CA LYS A 67 0.79 -17.43 -14.22
C LYS A 67 1.81 -17.11 -15.34
N ARG A 68 2.66 -16.09 -15.12
CA ARG A 68 3.76 -15.80 -16.05
C ARG A 68 4.84 -16.87 -16.02
N ALA A 69 5.16 -17.41 -14.84
CA ALA A 69 6.16 -18.46 -14.66
C ALA A 69 5.82 -19.73 -15.44
N GLU A 70 4.55 -20.01 -15.73
CA GLU A 70 4.12 -21.16 -16.55
C GLU A 70 4.64 -21.10 -17.99
N ARG A 71 4.99 -19.93 -18.53
CA ARG A 71 5.41 -19.76 -19.92
C ARG A 71 6.57 -18.79 -20.13
N CYS A 72 7.26 -18.42 -19.05
CA CYS A 72 8.37 -17.49 -19.13
C CYS A 72 9.63 -18.08 -19.73
N ILE A 73 10.50 -17.21 -20.22
CA ILE A 73 11.90 -17.51 -20.52
C ILE A 73 12.71 -17.29 -19.24
N LEU A 74 13.46 -18.30 -18.84
CA LEU A 74 14.35 -18.19 -17.68
C LEU A 74 15.53 -17.31 -18.04
N ILE A 75 15.76 -16.26 -17.26
CA ILE A 75 16.93 -15.38 -17.41
C ILE A 75 18.00 -15.73 -16.39
N ASP A 76 19.26 -15.56 -16.81
CA ASP A 76 20.42 -15.71 -15.93
C ASP A 76 20.48 -14.51 -14.98
N GLU A 77 20.84 -14.73 -13.72
CA GLU A 77 20.89 -13.69 -12.68
C GLU A 77 21.97 -12.65 -12.87
N LYS A 78 22.94 -12.92 -13.69
CA LYS A 78 23.93 -11.92 -14.11
C LYS A 78 23.27 -10.71 -14.80
N PHE A 79 22.01 -10.83 -15.19
CA PHE A 79 21.20 -9.81 -15.83
C PHE A 79 19.92 -9.59 -15.01
N PRO A 80 19.98 -8.83 -13.91
CA PRO A 80 18.82 -8.55 -13.11
C PRO A 80 17.75 -7.86 -13.97
N MET A 81 16.50 -8.25 -13.76
CA MET A 81 15.38 -7.57 -14.39
C MET A 81 15.27 -6.14 -13.81
N VAL A 82 15.48 -5.17 -14.68
CA VAL A 82 15.32 -3.75 -14.34
C VAL A 82 14.25 -3.18 -15.25
N GLU A 83 13.27 -2.52 -14.65
CA GLU A 83 12.19 -1.88 -15.40
C GLU A 83 12.75 -0.84 -16.39
N GLY A 84 12.32 -0.88 -17.65
CA GLY A 84 12.86 -0.06 -18.72
C GLY A 84 14.18 -0.56 -19.30
N GLY A 85 14.77 -1.64 -18.75
CA GLY A 85 15.98 -2.27 -19.31
C GLY A 85 15.67 -3.07 -20.59
N ASN A 86 16.60 -3.11 -21.53
CA ASN A 86 16.46 -3.88 -22.76
C ASN A 86 16.44 -5.39 -22.51
N ALA A 87 15.47 -6.09 -23.09
CA ALA A 87 15.32 -7.53 -23.03
C ALA A 87 15.89 -8.19 -24.30
N TYR A 88 17.01 -8.89 -24.19
CA TYR A 88 17.67 -9.54 -25.31
C TYR A 88 17.32 -11.03 -25.38
N TYR A 89 17.25 -11.54 -26.61
CA TYR A 89 16.94 -12.96 -26.88
C TYR A 89 17.97 -13.92 -26.23
N ASN A 90 19.23 -13.53 -26.20
CA ASN A 90 20.27 -14.29 -25.52
C ASN A 90 21.05 -13.36 -24.56
N PRO A 91 20.72 -13.35 -23.28
CA PRO A 91 21.40 -12.52 -22.30
C PRO A 91 22.89 -12.83 -22.15
N ARG A 92 23.35 -14.02 -22.57
CA ARG A 92 24.76 -14.42 -22.54
C ARG A 92 25.56 -13.88 -23.74
N ASN A 93 24.89 -13.61 -24.86
CA ASN A 93 25.51 -13.11 -26.07
C ASN A 93 24.97 -11.70 -26.38
N ARG A 94 25.60 -10.70 -25.76
CA ARG A 94 25.25 -9.29 -25.94
C ARG A 94 25.46 -8.76 -27.36
N ASP A 95 26.23 -9.46 -28.18
CA ASP A 95 26.51 -9.06 -29.56
C ASP A 95 25.34 -9.30 -30.49
N SER A 96 24.42 -10.23 -30.12
CA SER A 96 23.17 -10.39 -30.84
C SER A 96 22.17 -9.33 -30.38
N LYS A 97 22.20 -8.14 -30.91
CA LYS A 97 21.30 -7.00 -30.60
C LYS A 97 19.81 -7.24 -30.88
N ARG A 98 19.37 -8.49 -30.88
CA ARG A 98 17.99 -8.88 -31.14
C ARG A 98 17.18 -8.80 -29.86
N LEU A 99 16.28 -7.82 -29.78
CA LEU A 99 15.34 -7.68 -28.67
C LEU A 99 14.32 -8.84 -28.68
N LEU A 100 13.82 -9.20 -27.51
CA LEU A 100 12.73 -10.14 -27.39
C LEU A 100 11.41 -9.53 -27.89
N PRO A 101 10.53 -10.35 -28.47
CA PRO A 101 9.22 -9.89 -28.89
C PRO A 101 8.39 -9.33 -27.73
N ALA A 102 7.51 -8.38 -28.03
CA ALA A 102 6.54 -7.88 -27.07
C ALA A 102 5.69 -9.03 -26.47
N ASN A 103 5.26 -8.83 -25.23
CA ASN A 103 4.51 -9.81 -24.43
C ASN A 103 5.26 -11.11 -24.08
N THR A 104 6.58 -11.17 -24.35
CA THR A 104 7.40 -12.26 -23.85
C THR A 104 7.48 -12.19 -22.33
N ALA A 105 7.14 -13.27 -21.64
CA ALA A 105 7.29 -13.36 -20.19
C ALA A 105 8.73 -13.78 -19.85
N LEU A 106 9.34 -13.08 -18.92
CA LEU A 106 10.65 -13.36 -18.34
C LEU A 106 10.49 -13.81 -16.90
N CYS A 107 11.37 -14.67 -16.40
CA CYS A 107 11.40 -15.06 -15.00
C CYS A 107 12.82 -15.32 -14.51
N SER A 108 13.04 -15.06 -13.22
CA SER A 108 14.26 -15.40 -12.49
C SER A 108 13.92 -16.38 -11.36
N ALA A 109 14.59 -17.54 -11.38
CA ALA A 109 14.39 -18.57 -10.37
C ALA A 109 14.93 -18.17 -9.00
N GLN A 110 15.95 -17.32 -8.94
CA GLN A 110 16.62 -16.96 -7.69
C GLN A 110 15.97 -15.78 -6.99
N SER A 111 15.41 -14.82 -7.75
CA SER A 111 14.79 -13.62 -7.18
C SER A 111 13.27 -13.70 -7.02
N GLY A 112 12.64 -14.71 -7.63
CA GLY A 112 11.19 -14.82 -7.65
C GLY A 112 10.47 -13.73 -8.46
N TYR A 113 11.21 -12.99 -9.29
CA TYR A 113 10.64 -11.96 -10.16
C TYR A 113 10.19 -12.52 -11.49
N THR A 114 9.09 -11.97 -11.99
CA THR A 114 8.63 -12.14 -13.38
C THR A 114 8.37 -10.78 -14.00
N ALA A 115 8.57 -10.67 -15.30
CA ALA A 115 8.33 -9.44 -16.04
C ALA A 115 7.72 -9.74 -17.42
N LEU A 116 7.26 -8.71 -18.10
CA LEU A 116 6.89 -8.77 -19.50
C LEU A 116 7.83 -7.88 -20.31
N VAL A 117 8.00 -8.23 -21.57
CA VAL A 117 8.65 -7.38 -22.55
C VAL A 117 7.56 -6.51 -23.21
N ASP A 118 7.77 -5.22 -23.29
CA ASP A 118 6.86 -4.27 -23.95
C ASP A 118 7.08 -4.20 -25.47
N GLU A 119 6.35 -3.31 -26.13
CA GLU A 119 6.46 -3.12 -27.59
C GLU A 119 7.81 -2.52 -28.02
N ALA A 120 8.49 -1.82 -27.12
CA ALA A 120 9.82 -1.27 -27.35
C ALA A 120 10.94 -2.31 -27.17
N GLY A 121 10.61 -3.53 -26.71
CA GLY A 121 11.59 -4.57 -26.37
C GLY A 121 12.23 -4.34 -25.02
N THR A 122 11.60 -3.58 -24.14
CA THR A 122 12.12 -3.31 -22.79
C THR A 122 11.34 -4.09 -21.72
N VAL A 123 11.98 -4.29 -20.57
CA VAL A 123 11.40 -4.99 -19.42
C VAL A 123 10.35 -4.09 -18.77
N SER A 124 9.16 -4.60 -18.61
CA SER A 124 8.04 -3.88 -18.00
C SER A 124 7.24 -4.74 -17.05
N SER A 125 6.43 -4.11 -16.23
CA SER A 125 5.43 -4.79 -15.39
C SER A 125 6.04 -5.90 -14.53
N ILE A 126 7.10 -5.58 -13.77
CA ILE A 126 7.77 -6.52 -12.87
C ILE A 126 6.80 -6.91 -11.74
N LYS A 127 6.67 -8.21 -11.49
CA LYS A 127 5.86 -8.80 -10.42
C LYS A 127 6.68 -9.83 -9.68
N GLN A 128 6.43 -9.98 -8.38
CA GLN A 128 7.14 -10.90 -7.50
C GLN A 128 6.20 -11.95 -6.92
N ALA A 129 6.71 -13.17 -6.77
CA ALA A 129 6.10 -14.23 -5.99
C ALA A 129 7.18 -14.90 -5.12
N PRO A 130 6.80 -15.67 -4.08
CA PRO A 130 7.73 -16.43 -3.29
C PRO A 130 8.61 -17.33 -4.19
N ILE A 131 9.92 -17.32 -3.93
CA ILE A 131 10.92 -18.04 -4.74
C ILE A 131 10.57 -19.52 -4.86
N GLU A 132 10.13 -20.12 -3.75
CA GLU A 132 9.76 -21.53 -3.69
C GLU A 132 8.64 -21.87 -4.68
N LYS A 133 7.63 -21.02 -4.79
CA LYS A 133 6.49 -21.19 -5.70
C LYS A 133 6.93 -21.06 -7.15
N ILE A 134 7.73 -20.05 -7.48
CA ILE A 134 8.29 -19.87 -8.83
C ILE A 134 9.15 -21.07 -9.20
N THR A 135 10.05 -21.50 -8.31
CA THR A 135 10.92 -22.64 -8.53
C THR A 135 10.13 -23.92 -8.73
N GLN A 136 9.04 -24.13 -8.00
CA GLN A 136 8.16 -25.27 -8.18
C GLN A 136 7.54 -25.29 -9.58
N VAL A 137 7.02 -24.17 -10.05
CA VAL A 137 6.44 -24.04 -11.40
C VAL A 137 7.52 -24.33 -12.47
N LEU A 138 8.71 -23.76 -12.32
CA LEU A 138 9.81 -23.98 -13.25
C LEU A 138 10.27 -25.44 -13.30
N LYS A 139 10.35 -26.12 -12.14
CA LYS A 139 10.67 -27.56 -12.07
C LYS A 139 9.62 -28.41 -12.78
N GLN A 140 8.33 -28.10 -12.64
CA GLN A 140 7.26 -28.81 -13.35
C GLN A 140 7.40 -28.69 -14.87
N ARG A 141 7.99 -27.61 -15.36
CA ARG A 141 8.32 -27.38 -16.77
C ARG A 141 9.65 -28.04 -17.21
N GLY A 142 10.36 -28.69 -16.30
CA GLY A 142 11.68 -29.26 -16.59
C GLY A 142 12.81 -28.25 -16.69
N LEU A 143 12.61 -27.01 -16.23
CA LEU A 143 13.63 -25.96 -16.16
C LEU A 143 14.34 -26.05 -14.80
N LYS A 144 15.68 -26.05 -14.82
CA LYS A 144 16.54 -26.10 -13.63
C LYS A 144 17.29 -24.80 -13.45
#